data_8e35447bda02e848ef3c141c1e9f8812
#
_entry.id   8e35447bda02e848ef3c141c1e9f8812
#
_cell.length_a   1.000
_cell.length_b   1.000
_cell.length_c   1.000
_cell.angle_alpha   90.00
_cell.angle_beta   90.00
_cell.angle_gamma   90.00
#
_symmetry.space_group_name_H-M   'P 1'
#
loop_
_entity.id
_entity.type
_entity.pdbx_description
1 polymer ?
#
loop_
_entity_poly.entity_id
_entity_poly.type
_entity_poly.pdbx_seq_one_letter_code
_entity_poly.pdbx_strand_id
1 'polypeptide(L)'
;MDGFNPFHGKEAGKTVSVGAIYMICLNLPPHLRYRLENVFLVGIIPGPSSPSTHQINELLKPLVHDLQIFWDPGVFFYRTFSYPKGRLVRCAVVPLVCDLPAARQMAGFASHSSTNFCSFCRLQSNDIDNLDMDTWECGSRTYEEHLTIACQWRDGTPTERARIFEQHGIRWTELLSLPYWDPTKFVVVDSMHALLLGCLRHHARTLWGMNVDLDDQEAFPSSKRKRTSQPSEAQIRNAWRTMRHGSDPDLERLTESLLRALATCNCPLGRRQRLLEGLKSYVSILSFVMTST
;
A
#
# COMPACT_ATOMS: atom_id res chain seq x y z
N MET A 1 3.28 -4.93 8.98
CA MET A 1 3.35 -3.82 9.95
C MET A 1 2.24 -2.86 9.63
N ASP A 2 1.51 -2.40 10.63
CA ASP A 2 0.45 -1.41 10.46
C ASP A 2 0.50 -0.40 11.60
N GLY A 3 0.21 0.88 11.31
CA GLY A 3 0.22 1.97 12.27
C GLY A 3 -1.21 2.42 12.60
N PHE A 4 -1.53 2.56 13.86
CA PHE A 4 -2.85 3.02 14.30
C PHE A 4 -2.73 4.06 15.42
N ASN A 5 -3.76 4.89 15.54
CA ASN A 5 -3.90 5.81 16.66
C ASN A 5 -4.75 5.14 17.75
N PRO A 6 -4.19 4.80 18.92
CA PRO A 6 -4.95 4.18 20.02
C PRO A 6 -5.97 5.12 20.66
N PHE A 7 -5.87 6.41 20.42
CA PHE A 7 -6.75 7.44 20.97
C PHE A 7 -7.74 7.93 19.92
N HIS A 8 -8.84 7.23 19.73
CA HIS A 8 -9.90 7.53 18.75
C HIS A 8 -10.75 8.77 19.08
N GLY A 9 -10.21 9.81 19.68
CA GLY A 9 -10.98 11.01 20.01
C GLY A 9 -10.27 12.30 19.65
N LYS A 10 -10.98 13.23 19.05
CA LYS A 10 -10.54 14.61 18.81
C LYS A 10 -10.22 15.38 20.12
N GLU A 11 -10.61 14.85 21.26
CA GLU A 11 -10.47 15.50 22.58
C GLU A 11 -9.04 15.52 23.11
N ALA A 12 -8.16 14.62 22.67
CA ALA A 12 -6.80 14.56 23.20
C ALA A 12 -5.79 15.44 22.44
N GLY A 13 -6.14 16.06 21.32
CA GLY A 13 -5.30 17.00 20.56
C GLY A 13 -3.95 16.43 20.08
N LYS A 14 -3.65 15.16 20.31
CA LYS A 14 -2.37 14.53 19.98
C LYS A 14 -2.60 13.38 19.01
N THR A 15 -2.01 13.50 17.83
CA THR A 15 -1.81 12.37 16.92
C THR A 15 -0.69 11.50 17.47
N VAL A 16 -1.04 10.39 18.09
CA VAL A 16 -0.09 9.37 18.52
C VAL A 16 -0.18 8.21 17.54
N SER A 17 0.92 7.81 16.95
CA SER A 17 0.98 6.64 16.10
C SER A 17 1.68 5.51 16.85
N VAL A 18 1.03 4.37 16.95
CA VAL A 18 1.59 3.11 17.47
C VAL A 18 1.59 2.11 16.34
N GLY A 19 2.73 1.46 16.09
CA GLY A 19 2.82 0.42 15.07
C GLY A 19 2.77 -0.98 15.68
N ALA A 20 2.23 -1.94 14.94
CA ALA A 20 2.27 -3.36 15.30
C ALA A 20 2.93 -4.15 14.18
N ILE A 21 3.81 -5.09 14.56
CA ILE A 21 4.39 -6.08 13.68
C ILE A 21 3.74 -7.42 14.02
N TYR A 22 3.11 -8.05 13.05
CA TYR A 22 2.50 -9.37 13.22
C TYR A 22 2.83 -10.29 12.06
N MET A 23 2.79 -11.57 12.32
CA MET A 23 3.01 -12.62 11.34
C MET A 23 1.80 -13.54 11.25
N ILE A 24 1.59 -14.09 10.08
CA ILE A 24 0.54 -15.05 9.76
C ILE A 24 1.15 -16.28 9.12
N CYS A 25 0.63 -17.47 9.49
CA CYS A 25 1.07 -18.71 8.88
C CYS A 25 0.37 -18.91 7.53
N LEU A 26 1.12 -18.78 6.43
CA LEU A 26 0.60 -18.95 5.07
C LEU A 26 0.21 -20.39 4.75
N ASN A 27 0.68 -21.38 5.50
CA ASN A 27 0.28 -22.79 5.35
C ASN A 27 -1.14 -23.06 5.87
N LEU A 28 -1.72 -22.14 6.65
CA LEU A 28 -3.12 -22.26 7.05
C LEU A 28 -4.05 -21.92 5.88
N PRO A 29 -5.20 -22.61 5.75
CA PRO A 29 -6.23 -22.23 4.80
C PRO A 29 -6.68 -20.77 4.97
N PRO A 30 -7.06 -20.05 3.90
CA PRO A 30 -7.39 -18.62 3.98
C PRO A 30 -8.45 -18.27 5.04
N HIS A 31 -9.47 -19.12 5.23
CA HIS A 31 -10.54 -18.90 6.21
C HIS A 31 -10.09 -19.04 7.68
N LEU A 32 -8.93 -19.65 7.94
CA LEU A 32 -8.33 -19.77 9.27
C LEU A 32 -7.16 -18.79 9.46
N ARG A 33 -6.43 -18.49 8.39
CA ARG A 33 -5.17 -17.76 8.41
C ARG A 33 -5.25 -16.40 9.12
N TYR A 34 -6.37 -15.70 8.94
CA TYR A 34 -6.57 -14.34 9.45
C TYR A 34 -7.42 -14.28 10.74
N ARG A 35 -7.73 -15.41 11.34
CA ARG A 35 -8.39 -15.42 12.65
C ARG A 35 -7.43 -14.95 13.72
N LEU A 36 -7.91 -14.18 14.68
CA LEU A 36 -7.09 -13.56 15.73
C LEU A 36 -6.21 -14.58 16.47
N GLU A 37 -6.75 -15.76 16.74
CA GLU A 37 -6.02 -16.86 17.40
C GLU A 37 -4.85 -17.42 16.58
N ASN A 38 -4.80 -17.14 15.27
CA ASN A 38 -3.77 -17.60 14.34
C ASN A 38 -2.82 -16.48 13.89
N VAL A 39 -3.01 -15.26 14.41
CA VAL A 39 -2.13 -14.12 14.16
C VAL A 39 -1.13 -14.00 15.30
N PHE A 40 0.15 -14.03 14.96
CA PHE A 40 1.22 -13.88 15.94
C PHE A 40 1.67 -12.43 16.02
N LEU A 41 1.46 -11.79 17.18
CA LEU A 41 1.97 -10.45 17.46
C LEU A 41 3.47 -10.55 17.78
N VAL A 42 4.30 -10.07 16.86
CA VAL A 42 5.77 -10.07 16.99
C VAL A 42 6.23 -8.98 17.94
N GLY A 43 5.66 -7.77 17.80
CA GLY A 43 6.05 -6.64 18.62
C GLY A 43 5.22 -5.39 18.36
N ILE A 44 5.34 -4.45 19.27
CA ILE A 44 4.70 -3.14 19.19
C ILE A 44 5.79 -2.09 19.03
N ILE A 45 5.60 -1.22 18.05
CA ILE A 45 6.46 -0.06 17.81
C ILE A 45 5.86 1.11 18.60
N PRO A 46 6.53 1.58 19.66
CA PRO A 46 5.99 2.63 20.49
C PRO A 46 5.96 3.97 19.74
N GLY A 47 4.85 4.72 19.94
CA GLY A 47 4.74 6.09 19.48
C GLY A 47 5.56 7.07 20.35
N PRO A 48 5.32 8.40 20.20
CA PRO A 48 4.25 9.01 19.40
C PRO A 48 4.57 9.20 17.92
N SER A 49 5.85 9.13 17.54
CA SER A 49 6.32 9.37 16.18
C SER A 49 6.61 8.05 15.45
N SER A 50 6.55 8.07 14.13
CA SER A 50 7.05 6.95 13.32
C SER A 50 8.53 6.73 13.58
N PRO A 51 9.00 5.48 13.74
CA PRO A 51 10.39 5.17 14.02
C PRO A 51 11.28 5.55 12.84
N SER A 52 12.52 5.95 13.11
CA SER A 52 13.54 6.07 12.08
C SER A 52 13.92 4.68 11.54
N THR A 53 14.55 4.63 10.38
CA THR A 53 15.04 3.35 9.80
C THR A 53 16.00 2.61 10.72
N HIS A 54 16.84 3.36 11.44
CA HIS A 54 17.75 2.75 12.43
C HIS A 54 16.95 2.06 13.56
N GLN A 55 15.96 2.74 14.10
CA GLN A 55 15.10 2.18 15.15
C GLN A 55 14.32 0.95 14.66
N ILE A 56 13.86 0.95 13.41
CA ILE A 56 13.22 -0.23 12.81
C ILE A 56 14.20 -1.41 12.76
N ASN A 57 15.44 -1.19 12.35
CA ASN A 57 16.44 -2.25 12.32
C ASN A 57 16.69 -2.85 13.71
N GLU A 58 16.78 -2.00 14.75
CA GLU A 58 16.91 -2.50 16.13
C GLU A 58 15.70 -3.32 16.59
N LEU A 59 14.50 -2.95 16.17
CA LEU A 59 13.28 -3.70 16.47
C LEU A 59 13.20 -5.02 15.69
N LEU A 60 13.77 -5.07 14.49
CA LEU A 60 13.79 -6.28 13.65
C LEU A 60 14.86 -7.29 14.06
N LYS A 61 15.96 -6.88 14.68
CA LYS A 61 17.08 -7.77 15.06
C LYS A 61 16.65 -9.01 15.82
N PRO A 62 15.86 -8.92 16.90
CA PRO A 62 15.44 -10.12 17.64
C PRO A 62 14.63 -11.08 16.75
N LEU A 63 13.69 -10.54 15.97
CA LEU A 63 12.89 -11.32 15.04
C LEU A 63 13.76 -12.02 13.99
N VAL A 64 14.68 -11.28 13.38
CA VAL A 64 15.57 -11.83 12.35
C VAL A 64 16.47 -12.92 12.93
N HIS A 65 16.98 -12.73 14.15
CA HIS A 65 17.75 -13.76 14.83
C HIS A 65 16.96 -15.05 15.02
N ASP A 66 15.73 -14.96 15.52
CA ASP A 66 14.87 -16.13 15.69
C ASP A 66 14.56 -16.80 14.34
N LEU A 67 14.28 -16.01 13.30
CA LEU A 67 14.02 -16.52 11.95
C LEU A 67 15.24 -17.20 11.32
N GLN A 68 16.47 -16.74 11.61
CA GLN A 68 17.70 -17.44 11.20
C GLN A 68 17.79 -18.82 11.83
N ILE A 69 17.50 -18.93 13.14
CA ILE A 69 17.47 -20.22 13.85
C ILE A 69 16.38 -21.13 13.27
N PHE A 70 15.19 -20.60 12.98
CA PHE A 70 14.12 -21.36 12.33
C PHE A 70 14.45 -21.76 10.91
N TRP A 71 15.24 -20.98 10.19
CA TRP A 71 15.68 -21.32 8.83
C TRP A 71 16.67 -22.47 8.85
N ASP A 72 17.74 -22.35 9.62
CA ASP A 72 18.79 -23.35 9.74
C ASP A 72 19.47 -23.25 11.12
N PRO A 73 19.51 -24.33 11.91
CA PRO A 73 19.10 -25.71 11.63
C PRO A 73 17.60 -26.02 11.76
N GLY A 74 16.78 -25.06 12.20
CA GLY A 74 15.40 -25.26 12.59
C GLY A 74 15.24 -25.51 14.09
N VAL A 75 14.01 -25.50 14.57
CA VAL A 75 13.65 -25.68 15.98
C VAL A 75 12.93 -27.00 16.18
N PHE A 76 13.43 -27.84 17.11
CA PHE A 76 12.79 -29.10 17.45
C PHE A 76 11.74 -28.88 18.55
N PHE A 77 10.48 -29.13 18.22
CA PHE A 77 9.38 -29.17 19.18
C PHE A 77 9.22 -30.59 19.70
N TYR A 78 9.49 -30.80 20.96
CA TYR A 78 9.49 -32.13 21.60
C TYR A 78 8.11 -32.80 21.57
N ARG A 79 7.03 -32.04 21.55
CA ARG A 79 5.66 -32.53 21.48
C ARG A 79 4.74 -31.54 20.80
N THR A 80 3.97 -32.01 19.84
CA THR A 80 2.85 -31.25 19.25
C THR A 80 1.60 -32.11 19.25
N PHE A 81 0.43 -31.52 18.97
CA PHE A 81 -0.81 -32.28 18.89
C PHE A 81 -0.73 -33.46 17.91
N SER A 82 -0.24 -33.22 16.71
CA SER A 82 -0.14 -34.27 15.67
C SER A 82 1.14 -35.09 15.72
N TYR A 83 2.14 -34.67 16.49
CA TYR A 83 3.44 -35.36 16.59
C TYR A 83 3.84 -35.51 18.06
N PRO A 84 3.34 -36.59 18.74
CA PRO A 84 3.65 -36.82 20.18
C PRO A 84 5.13 -37.04 20.48
N LYS A 85 5.92 -37.47 19.48
CA LYS A 85 7.38 -37.68 19.59
C LYS A 85 8.21 -36.46 19.18
N GLY A 86 7.52 -35.34 18.91
CA GLY A 86 8.11 -34.10 18.43
C GLY A 86 8.42 -34.11 16.92
N ARG A 87 8.83 -32.94 16.45
CA ARG A 87 9.29 -32.76 15.07
C ARG A 87 10.21 -31.53 14.96
N LEU A 88 11.09 -31.56 13.99
CA LEU A 88 11.84 -30.39 13.56
C LEU A 88 10.93 -29.50 12.72
N VAL A 89 10.91 -28.20 13.03
CA VAL A 89 10.16 -27.18 12.30
C VAL A 89 11.14 -26.16 11.74
N ARG A 90 10.98 -25.86 10.47
CA ARG A 90 11.66 -24.74 9.79
C ARG A 90 10.61 -23.77 9.26
N CYS A 91 10.91 -22.49 9.29
CA CYS A 91 10.05 -21.49 8.69
C CYS A 91 10.85 -20.40 7.99
N ALA A 92 10.18 -19.73 7.06
CA ALA A 92 10.68 -18.56 6.35
C ALA A 92 9.60 -17.49 6.28
N VAL A 93 9.99 -16.24 6.48
CA VAL A 93 9.12 -15.06 6.19
C VAL A 93 9.30 -14.70 4.73
N VAL A 94 8.24 -14.74 3.94
CA VAL A 94 8.34 -14.50 2.50
C VAL A 94 7.79 -13.11 2.15
N PRO A 95 6.48 -12.81 2.19
CA PRO A 95 6.02 -11.49 1.83
C PRO A 95 6.11 -10.49 2.99
N LEU A 96 6.58 -9.30 2.69
CA LEU A 96 6.44 -8.12 3.52
C LEU A 96 5.21 -7.36 3.04
N VAL A 97 4.13 -7.43 3.82
CA VAL A 97 2.84 -6.79 3.51
C VAL A 97 2.61 -5.65 4.48
N CYS A 98 2.58 -4.43 3.98
CA CYS A 98 2.19 -3.22 4.72
C CYS A 98 1.90 -2.10 3.71
N ASP A 99 1.46 -0.94 4.20
CA ASP A 99 1.36 0.22 3.35
C ASP A 99 2.71 0.55 2.70
N LEU A 100 2.71 1.20 1.54
CA LEU A 100 3.94 1.45 0.79
C LEU A 100 5.01 2.23 1.57
N PRO A 101 4.68 3.27 2.36
CA PRO A 101 5.67 3.95 3.19
C PRO A 101 6.36 3.01 4.19
N ALA A 102 5.59 2.21 4.92
CA ALA A 102 6.14 1.26 5.88
C ALA A 102 6.92 0.12 5.19
N ALA A 103 6.40 -0.42 4.08
CA ALA A 103 7.09 -1.45 3.29
C ALA A 103 8.46 -0.97 2.83
N ARG A 104 8.54 0.22 2.26
CA ARG A 104 9.80 0.83 1.83
C ARG A 104 10.76 1.04 2.99
N GLN A 105 10.25 1.53 4.10
CA GLN A 105 11.07 1.79 5.28
C GLN A 105 11.65 0.50 5.86
N MET A 106 10.85 -0.55 5.98
CA MET A 106 11.29 -1.86 6.47
C MET A 106 12.24 -2.58 5.51
N ALA A 107 12.04 -2.42 4.21
CA ALA A 107 12.88 -3.05 3.19
C ALA A 107 14.12 -2.23 2.79
N GLY A 108 14.33 -1.06 3.39
CA GLY A 108 15.49 -0.22 3.13
C GLY A 108 15.42 0.61 1.86
N PHE A 109 14.25 0.79 1.26
CA PHE A 109 14.04 1.64 0.09
C PHE A 109 13.79 3.10 0.47
N ALA A 110 14.03 4.00 -0.48
CA ALA A 110 13.72 5.41 -0.37
C ALA A 110 12.21 5.68 -0.40
N SER A 111 11.80 6.85 0.08
CA SER A 111 10.39 7.26 0.09
C SER A 111 9.87 7.52 -1.34
N HIS A 112 8.54 7.65 -1.46
CA HIS A 112 7.88 7.96 -2.74
C HIS A 112 8.25 9.35 -3.29
N SER A 113 8.75 10.25 -2.45
CA SER A 113 9.18 11.60 -2.85
C SER A 113 10.66 11.67 -3.25
N SER A 114 11.39 10.57 -3.19
CA SER A 114 12.79 10.50 -3.62
C SER A 114 12.90 10.39 -5.13
N THR A 115 14.01 10.86 -5.69
CA THR A 115 14.32 10.65 -7.11
C THR A 115 14.29 9.17 -7.47
N ASN A 116 14.90 8.31 -6.66
CA ASN A 116 14.92 6.85 -6.83
C ASN A 116 13.77 6.19 -6.06
N PHE A 117 12.52 6.55 -6.36
CA PHE A 117 11.34 6.16 -5.60
C PHE A 117 10.87 4.71 -5.83
N CYS A 118 11.15 4.12 -7.00
CA CYS A 118 10.63 2.81 -7.34
C CYS A 118 11.39 1.69 -6.63
N SER A 119 10.66 0.78 -5.95
CA SER A 119 11.24 -0.39 -5.30
C SER A 119 11.41 -1.60 -6.23
N PHE A 120 10.80 -1.57 -7.43
CA PHE A 120 10.81 -2.69 -8.38
C PHE A 120 11.79 -2.49 -9.53
N CYS A 121 11.98 -1.23 -9.96
CA CYS A 121 12.86 -0.90 -11.07
C CYS A 121 13.67 0.38 -10.77
N ARG A 122 14.46 0.83 -11.76
CA ARG A 122 15.29 2.03 -11.62
C ARG A 122 14.60 3.31 -12.11
N LEU A 123 13.26 3.28 -12.30
CA LEU A 123 12.50 4.46 -12.72
C LEU A 123 12.69 5.59 -11.71
N GLN A 124 13.02 6.77 -12.22
CA GLN A 124 13.20 7.99 -11.45
C GLN A 124 11.93 8.85 -11.47
N SER A 125 11.77 9.69 -10.47
CA SER A 125 10.59 10.57 -10.35
C SER A 125 10.46 11.56 -11.53
N ASN A 126 11.56 11.92 -12.17
CA ASN A 126 11.55 12.81 -13.33
C ASN A 126 10.94 12.17 -14.58
N ASP A 127 10.93 10.84 -14.64
CA ASP A 127 10.46 10.06 -15.79
C ASP A 127 9.08 9.45 -15.55
N ILE A 128 8.42 9.79 -14.44
CA ILE A 128 7.14 9.18 -14.04
C ILE A 128 6.00 9.51 -15.01
N ASP A 129 6.08 10.66 -15.68
CA ASP A 129 5.07 11.11 -16.66
C ASP A 129 5.29 10.51 -18.05
N ASN A 130 6.41 9.83 -18.27
CA ASN A 130 6.65 9.10 -19.50
C ASN A 130 5.84 7.79 -19.50
N LEU A 131 4.77 7.75 -20.26
CA LEU A 131 3.87 6.59 -20.38
C LEU A 131 4.32 5.58 -21.42
N ASP A 132 5.34 5.90 -22.21
CA ASP A 132 5.94 4.99 -23.18
C ASP A 132 6.92 4.04 -22.48
N MET A 133 6.41 2.90 -22.06
CA MET A 133 7.19 1.90 -21.32
C MET A 133 8.35 1.31 -22.13
N ASP A 134 8.26 1.32 -23.44
CA ASP A 134 9.32 0.81 -24.33
C ASP A 134 10.56 1.72 -24.31
N THR A 135 10.39 2.98 -23.94
CA THR A 135 11.49 3.95 -23.77
C THR A 135 12.10 3.97 -22.38
N TRP A 136 11.55 3.20 -21.44
CA TRP A 136 12.09 3.15 -20.08
C TRP A 136 13.43 2.40 -20.07
N GLU A 137 14.52 3.14 -19.96
CA GLU A 137 15.85 2.58 -19.74
C GLU A 137 16.02 1.88 -18.38
N CYS A 138 14.97 1.89 -17.56
CA CYS A 138 14.99 1.34 -16.23
C CYS A 138 14.78 -0.18 -16.25
N GLY A 139 15.85 -0.94 -16.21
CA GLY A 139 15.79 -2.38 -15.91
C GLY A 139 15.22 -2.65 -14.52
N SER A 140 14.70 -3.86 -14.31
CA SER A 140 14.31 -4.33 -12.97
C SER A 140 15.50 -4.31 -12.01
N ARG A 141 15.25 -4.04 -10.73
CA ARG A 141 16.26 -4.20 -9.68
C ARG A 141 16.55 -5.69 -9.49
N THR A 142 17.81 -6.05 -9.33
CA THR A 142 18.21 -7.41 -9.00
C THR A 142 18.58 -7.53 -7.52
N TYR A 143 18.46 -8.73 -6.99
CA TYR A 143 18.84 -9.01 -5.60
C TYR A 143 20.32 -8.74 -5.33
N GLU A 144 21.18 -9.20 -6.24
CA GLU A 144 22.63 -9.10 -6.11
C GLU A 144 23.09 -7.65 -6.07
N GLU A 145 22.53 -6.83 -6.97
CA GLU A 145 22.80 -5.39 -6.98
C GLU A 145 22.31 -4.73 -5.71
N HIS A 146 21.06 -5.03 -5.31
CA HIS A 146 20.47 -4.46 -4.10
C HIS A 146 21.31 -4.81 -2.85
N LEU A 147 21.66 -6.07 -2.70
CA LEU A 147 22.47 -6.54 -1.56
C LEU A 147 23.85 -5.87 -1.54
N THR A 148 24.52 -5.76 -2.69
CA THR A 148 25.82 -5.13 -2.81
C THR A 148 25.77 -3.66 -2.34
N ILE A 149 24.78 -2.91 -2.82
CA ILE A 149 24.61 -1.49 -2.45
C ILE A 149 24.23 -1.35 -0.97
N ALA A 150 23.36 -2.21 -0.47
CA ALA A 150 22.94 -2.21 0.93
C ALA A 150 24.13 -2.53 1.88
N CYS A 151 25.01 -3.46 1.51
CA CYS A 151 26.23 -3.75 2.26
C CYS A 151 27.20 -2.57 2.24
N GLN A 152 27.41 -1.95 1.09
CA GLN A 152 28.24 -0.73 0.99
C GLN A 152 27.69 0.39 1.89
N TRP A 153 26.35 0.53 1.92
CA TRP A 153 25.72 1.49 2.80
C TRP A 153 25.94 1.16 4.28
N ARG A 154 25.79 -0.12 4.67
CA ARG A 154 25.97 -0.59 6.05
C ARG A 154 27.38 -0.30 6.55
N ASP A 155 28.38 -0.59 5.73
CA ASP A 155 29.80 -0.57 6.11
C ASP A 155 30.43 0.83 5.88
N GLY A 156 29.74 1.74 5.20
CA GLY A 156 30.19 3.08 4.88
C GLY A 156 30.12 4.07 6.05
N THR A 157 30.91 5.13 5.94
CA THR A 157 30.86 6.30 6.82
C THR A 157 29.53 7.05 6.66
N PRO A 158 29.13 7.93 7.58
CA PRO A 158 27.91 8.73 7.46
C PRO A 158 27.78 9.48 6.13
N THR A 159 28.88 10.03 5.63
CA THR A 159 28.93 10.76 4.34
C THR A 159 28.72 9.81 3.17
N GLU A 160 29.35 8.64 3.18
CA GLU A 160 29.18 7.62 2.15
C GLU A 160 27.76 7.06 2.15
N ARG A 161 27.17 6.81 3.32
CA ARG A 161 25.78 6.40 3.49
C ARG A 161 24.82 7.39 2.86
N ALA A 162 25.01 8.69 3.10
CA ALA A 162 24.18 9.72 2.50
C ALA A 162 24.29 9.70 0.97
N ARG A 163 25.51 9.63 0.43
CA ARG A 163 25.78 9.58 -1.01
C ARG A 163 25.17 8.34 -1.66
N ILE A 164 25.37 7.15 -1.08
CA ILE A 164 24.82 5.89 -1.60
C ILE A 164 23.29 5.93 -1.62
N PHE A 165 22.70 6.46 -0.54
CA PHE A 165 21.24 6.57 -0.45
C PHE A 165 20.66 7.55 -1.48
N GLU A 166 21.31 8.68 -1.70
CA GLU A 166 20.91 9.65 -2.73
C GLU A 166 21.00 9.05 -4.14
N GLN A 167 22.09 8.33 -4.43
CA GLN A 167 22.35 7.75 -5.76
C GLN A 167 21.45 6.56 -6.09
N HIS A 168 21.13 5.70 -5.12
CA HIS A 168 20.47 4.41 -5.38
C HIS A 168 19.11 4.25 -4.69
N GLY A 169 18.79 5.09 -3.69
CA GLY A 169 17.58 4.95 -2.89
C GLY A 169 17.55 3.68 -2.04
N ILE A 170 18.72 3.14 -1.67
CA ILE A 170 18.86 1.87 -0.96
C ILE A 170 19.64 2.09 0.34
N ARG A 171 19.19 1.42 1.40
CA ARG A 171 19.82 1.36 2.73
C ARG A 171 19.84 -0.08 3.21
N TRP A 172 20.68 -0.37 4.19
CA TRP A 172 20.65 -1.64 4.89
C TRP A 172 19.35 -1.81 5.69
N THR A 173 18.78 -3.01 5.62
CA THR A 173 17.74 -3.50 6.52
C THR A 173 18.18 -4.82 7.14
N GLU A 174 17.80 -5.08 8.40
CA GLU A 174 18.12 -6.35 9.07
C GLU A 174 17.48 -7.55 8.37
N LEU A 175 16.41 -7.38 7.63
CA LEU A 175 15.81 -8.45 6.82
C LEU A 175 16.78 -9.04 5.80
N LEU A 176 17.77 -8.29 5.33
CA LEU A 176 18.82 -8.78 4.43
C LEU A 176 19.80 -9.76 5.10
N SER A 177 19.76 -9.88 6.43
CA SER A 177 20.50 -10.90 7.16
C SER A 177 19.88 -12.31 7.02
N LEU A 178 18.65 -12.39 6.50
CA LEU A 178 18.00 -13.66 6.17
C LEU A 178 18.49 -14.11 4.78
N PRO A 179 19.16 -15.26 4.64
CA PRO A 179 19.85 -15.64 3.41
C PRO A 179 18.93 -15.91 2.22
N TYR A 180 17.64 -16.06 2.48
CA TYR A 180 16.60 -16.35 1.49
C TYR A 180 15.74 -15.13 1.13
N TRP A 181 15.88 -14.02 1.87
CA TRP A 181 14.95 -12.90 1.73
C TRP A 181 15.40 -11.89 0.67
N ASP A 182 14.58 -11.75 -0.36
CA ASP A 182 14.83 -10.89 -1.52
C ASP A 182 13.85 -9.70 -1.52
N PRO A 183 14.31 -8.45 -1.21
CA PRO A 183 13.46 -7.29 -1.17
C PRO A 183 12.85 -6.93 -2.52
N THR A 184 13.46 -7.35 -3.64
CA THR A 184 12.96 -7.06 -4.98
C THR A 184 11.75 -7.93 -5.36
N LYS A 185 11.53 -9.04 -4.64
CA LYS A 185 10.43 -9.99 -4.87
C LYS A 185 9.44 -10.05 -3.72
N PHE A 186 9.91 -9.88 -2.48
CA PHE A 186 9.11 -10.15 -1.28
C PHE A 186 8.44 -8.91 -0.70
N VAL A 187 8.79 -7.72 -1.15
CA VAL A 187 8.02 -6.50 -0.88
C VAL A 187 6.83 -6.50 -1.83
N VAL A 188 5.63 -6.67 -1.28
CA VAL A 188 4.40 -6.71 -2.07
C VAL A 188 3.56 -5.46 -1.83
N VAL A 189 2.85 -5.05 -2.87
CA VAL A 189 1.93 -3.92 -2.78
C VAL A 189 0.69 -4.38 -2.01
N ASP A 190 0.36 -3.69 -0.91
CA ASP A 190 -0.91 -3.89 -0.24
C ASP A 190 -2.05 -3.40 -1.14
N SER A 191 -2.80 -4.35 -1.67
CA SER A 191 -3.89 -4.06 -2.59
C SER A 191 -5.02 -3.25 -1.95
N MET A 192 -5.25 -3.39 -0.65
CA MET A 192 -6.27 -2.63 0.06
C MET A 192 -5.89 -1.14 0.10
N HIS A 193 -4.68 -0.79 0.55
CA HIS A 193 -4.25 0.60 0.62
C HIS A 193 -3.97 1.19 -0.76
N ALA A 194 -3.26 0.47 -1.64
CA ALA A 194 -2.85 1.02 -2.92
C ALA A 194 -3.98 1.04 -3.95
N LEU A 195 -4.71 -0.08 -4.12
CA LEU A 195 -5.72 -0.19 -5.17
C LEU A 195 -7.09 0.29 -4.70
N LEU A 196 -7.60 -0.19 -3.55
CA LEU A 196 -8.95 0.13 -3.12
C LEU A 196 -9.02 1.53 -2.48
N LEU A 197 -8.19 1.83 -1.48
CA LEU A 197 -8.18 3.12 -0.81
C LEU A 197 -7.43 4.20 -1.58
N GLY A 198 -6.45 3.86 -2.38
CA GLY A 198 -5.74 4.77 -3.27
C GLY A 198 -6.47 4.96 -4.59
N CYS A 199 -6.18 4.11 -5.57
CA CYS A 199 -6.64 4.30 -6.95
C CYS A 199 -8.16 4.31 -7.09
N LEU A 200 -8.86 3.28 -6.61
CA LEU A 200 -10.31 3.16 -6.78
C LEU A 200 -11.07 4.28 -6.07
N ARG A 201 -10.67 4.59 -4.83
CA ARG A 201 -11.27 5.70 -4.09
C ARG A 201 -11.05 7.05 -4.79
N HIS A 202 -9.85 7.29 -5.32
CA HIS A 202 -9.55 8.50 -6.08
C HIS A 202 -10.41 8.58 -7.35
N HIS A 203 -10.48 7.51 -8.13
CA HIS A 203 -11.33 7.45 -9.31
C HIS A 203 -12.81 7.69 -8.96
N ALA A 204 -13.33 6.98 -7.97
CA ALA A 204 -14.72 7.09 -7.56
C ALA A 204 -15.07 8.52 -7.10
N ARG A 205 -14.24 9.10 -6.21
CA ARG A 205 -14.55 10.39 -5.61
C ARG A 205 -14.16 11.58 -6.48
N THR A 206 -12.99 11.53 -7.11
CA THR A 206 -12.42 12.68 -7.81
C THR A 206 -12.81 12.72 -9.27
N LEU A 207 -12.67 11.58 -9.99
CA LEU A 207 -12.95 11.52 -11.42
C LEU A 207 -14.44 11.30 -11.71
N TRP A 208 -15.09 10.41 -10.97
CA TRP A 208 -16.52 10.09 -11.20
C TRP A 208 -17.47 10.90 -10.33
N GLY A 209 -16.98 11.70 -9.38
CA GLY A 209 -17.79 12.55 -8.52
C GLY A 209 -18.73 11.78 -7.59
N MET A 210 -18.46 10.52 -7.31
CA MET A 210 -19.27 9.68 -6.42
C MET A 210 -19.00 10.04 -4.96
N ASN A 211 -19.50 11.19 -4.50
CA ASN A 211 -19.47 11.52 -3.08
C ASN A 211 -20.56 10.72 -2.38
N VAL A 212 -20.17 9.70 -1.64
CA VAL A 212 -21.02 9.11 -0.62
C VAL A 212 -20.85 9.98 0.61
N ASP A 213 -21.87 10.75 0.98
CA ASP A 213 -21.96 11.37 2.29
C ASP A 213 -22.12 10.23 3.32
N LEU A 214 -21.00 9.66 3.73
CA LEU A 214 -20.94 8.93 4.97
C LEU A 214 -20.91 9.99 6.06
N ASP A 215 -21.88 9.94 6.95
CA ASP A 215 -22.09 10.87 8.07
C ASP A 215 -20.80 11.55 8.56
N ASP A 216 -20.92 12.86 8.81
CA ASP A 216 -19.91 13.87 9.11
C ASP A 216 -18.91 13.59 10.25
N GLN A 217 -18.49 12.36 10.50
CA GLN A 217 -17.60 12.06 11.62
C GLN A 217 -16.11 11.90 11.29
N GLU A 218 -15.71 11.92 10.02
CA GLU A 218 -14.28 11.95 9.66
C GLU A 218 -13.97 12.92 8.51
N ALA A 219 -14.15 14.21 8.75
CA ALA A 219 -13.69 15.24 7.84
C ALA A 219 -12.18 15.44 7.96
N PHE A 220 -11.42 14.94 7.00
CA PHE A 220 -10.07 15.47 6.76
C PHE A 220 -10.17 16.95 6.38
N PRO A 221 -9.28 17.81 6.85
CA PRO A 221 -9.35 19.25 6.57
C PRO A 221 -9.16 19.48 5.07
N SER A 222 -10.27 19.69 4.37
CA SER A 222 -10.25 20.14 2.99
C SER A 222 -9.72 21.56 2.92
N SER A 223 -8.69 21.78 2.10
CA SER A 223 -8.29 23.12 1.69
C SER A 223 -9.54 23.93 1.29
N LYS A 224 -9.65 25.15 1.80
CA LYS A 224 -10.76 26.08 1.56
C LYS A 224 -10.95 26.31 0.06
N ARG A 225 -11.75 25.48 -0.62
CA ARG A 225 -12.27 25.79 -1.96
C ARG A 225 -13.46 26.72 -1.81
N LYS A 226 -13.43 27.85 -2.53
CA LYS A 226 -14.56 28.78 -2.67
C LYS A 226 -15.80 27.98 -3.06
N ARG A 227 -16.90 28.16 -2.31
CA ARG A 227 -18.22 27.64 -2.67
C ARG A 227 -18.62 28.21 -4.04
N THR A 228 -18.51 27.41 -5.07
CA THR A 228 -19.21 27.69 -6.35
C THR A 228 -20.69 27.38 -6.14
N SER A 229 -21.56 28.26 -6.55
CA SER A 229 -23.02 28.10 -6.50
C SER A 229 -23.42 26.76 -7.14
N GLN A 230 -24.26 25.99 -6.46
CA GLN A 230 -24.79 24.75 -7.05
C GLN A 230 -25.60 25.09 -8.32
N PRO A 231 -25.45 24.30 -9.39
CA PRO A 231 -26.22 24.49 -10.59
C PRO A 231 -27.73 24.34 -10.34
N SER A 232 -28.54 25.18 -10.99
CA SER A 232 -30.00 25.09 -10.89
C SER A 232 -30.51 23.82 -11.57
N GLU A 233 -31.70 23.35 -11.17
CA GLU A 233 -32.36 22.21 -11.82
C GLU A 233 -32.57 22.39 -13.34
N ALA A 234 -32.77 23.63 -13.80
CA ALA A 234 -32.89 23.95 -15.21
C ALA A 234 -31.55 23.73 -15.95
N GLN A 235 -30.44 24.14 -15.34
CA GLN A 235 -29.11 23.90 -15.88
C GLN A 235 -28.77 22.42 -15.94
N ILE A 236 -29.14 21.66 -14.91
CA ILE A 236 -28.95 20.22 -14.85
C ILE A 236 -29.78 19.52 -15.94
N ARG A 237 -31.05 19.89 -16.14
CA ARG A 237 -31.90 19.35 -17.19
C ARG A 237 -31.36 19.65 -18.60
N ASN A 238 -30.83 20.85 -18.81
CA ASN A 238 -30.24 21.20 -20.09
C ASN A 238 -28.93 20.44 -20.35
N ALA A 239 -28.08 20.31 -19.36
CA ALA A 239 -26.88 19.51 -19.43
C ALA A 239 -27.18 18.02 -19.71
N TRP A 240 -28.28 17.47 -19.18
CA TRP A 240 -28.80 16.13 -19.53
C TRP A 240 -29.21 16.02 -21.01
N ARG A 241 -29.83 17.03 -21.58
CA ARG A 241 -30.14 17.05 -23.02
C ARG A 241 -28.87 17.05 -23.86
N THR A 242 -27.93 17.92 -23.51
CA THR A 242 -26.62 18.01 -24.17
C THR A 242 -25.88 16.65 -24.14
N MET A 243 -25.89 15.97 -23.02
CA MET A 243 -25.25 14.62 -22.91
C MET A 243 -25.96 13.55 -23.74
N ARG A 244 -27.27 13.72 -24.07
CA ARG A 244 -28.02 12.73 -24.87
C ARG A 244 -27.97 13.00 -26.37
N HIS A 245 -27.91 14.25 -26.75
CA HIS A 245 -28.18 14.66 -28.12
C HIS A 245 -27.20 15.75 -28.62
N GLY A 246 -26.25 16.19 -27.79
CA GLY A 246 -25.28 17.22 -28.16
C GLY A 246 -24.15 16.64 -29.01
N SER A 247 -23.50 17.51 -29.79
CA SER A 247 -22.27 17.23 -30.52
C SER A 247 -21.07 17.30 -29.58
N ASP A 248 -19.91 16.75 -29.99
CA ASP A 248 -18.68 16.79 -29.21
C ASP A 248 -18.31 18.20 -28.71
N PRO A 249 -18.42 19.28 -29.53
CA PRO A 249 -18.21 20.67 -29.08
C PRO A 249 -19.19 21.14 -28.00
N ASP A 250 -20.42 20.60 -27.97
CA ASP A 250 -21.40 20.95 -26.94
C ASP A 250 -21.09 20.22 -25.61
N LEU A 251 -20.53 19.03 -25.66
CA LEU A 251 -20.08 18.28 -24.48
C LEU A 251 -18.88 18.95 -23.80
N GLU A 252 -17.95 19.50 -24.59
CA GLU A 252 -16.77 20.20 -24.07
C GLU A 252 -17.13 21.50 -23.32
N ARG A 253 -18.30 22.08 -23.60
CA ARG A 253 -18.81 23.29 -22.92
C ARG A 253 -19.45 23.02 -21.56
N LEU A 254 -19.64 21.76 -21.19
CA LEU A 254 -20.19 21.41 -19.88
C LEU A 254 -19.18 21.71 -18.78
N THR A 255 -19.55 22.56 -17.84
CA THR A 255 -18.69 22.91 -16.70
C THR A 255 -18.56 21.76 -15.73
N GLU A 256 -17.43 21.70 -15.02
CA GLU A 256 -17.17 20.66 -14.00
C GLU A 256 -18.28 20.57 -12.95
N SER A 257 -18.85 21.69 -12.54
CA SER A 257 -19.97 21.75 -11.60
C SER A 257 -21.25 21.09 -12.14
N LEU A 258 -21.54 21.27 -13.44
CA LEU A 258 -22.67 20.62 -14.11
C LEU A 258 -22.43 19.10 -14.27
N LEU A 259 -21.23 18.68 -14.63
CA LEU A 259 -20.87 17.27 -14.76
C LEU A 259 -21.00 16.56 -13.41
N ARG A 260 -20.57 17.21 -12.33
CA ARG A 260 -20.74 16.69 -10.97
C ARG A 260 -22.20 16.59 -10.56
N ALA A 261 -23.00 17.62 -10.86
CA ALA A 261 -24.44 17.62 -10.56
C ALA A 261 -25.18 16.54 -11.37
N LEU A 262 -24.77 16.27 -12.61
CA LEU A 262 -25.30 15.20 -13.43
C LEU A 262 -24.95 13.80 -12.88
N ALA A 263 -23.77 13.64 -12.32
CA ALA A 263 -23.35 12.38 -11.70
C ALA A 263 -24.11 12.08 -10.39
N THR A 264 -24.51 13.13 -9.66
CA THR A 264 -25.26 12.99 -8.39
C THR A 264 -26.78 12.91 -8.59
N CYS A 265 -27.32 13.47 -9.69
CA CYS A 265 -28.73 13.33 -10.02
C CYS A 265 -29.06 11.90 -10.44
N ASN A 266 -29.98 11.25 -9.74
CA ASN A 266 -30.48 9.89 -9.95
C ASN A 266 -30.59 9.52 -11.44
N CYS A 267 -29.60 8.83 -11.96
CA CYS A 267 -29.64 8.23 -13.29
C CYS A 267 -30.71 7.12 -13.31
N PRO A 268 -31.54 6.99 -14.34
CA PRO A 268 -32.49 5.89 -14.45
C PRO A 268 -31.77 4.54 -14.26
N LEU A 269 -32.36 3.67 -13.44
CA LEU A 269 -31.84 2.39 -12.90
C LEU A 269 -30.95 1.54 -13.83
N GLY A 270 -31.17 1.60 -15.15
CA GLY A 270 -30.44 0.76 -16.10
C GLY A 270 -28.93 1.07 -16.28
N ARG A 271 -28.43 2.27 -15.93
CA ARG A 271 -26.99 2.59 -16.00
C ARG A 271 -26.29 2.33 -14.69
N ARG A 272 -26.97 2.56 -13.56
CA ARG A 272 -26.46 2.19 -12.23
C ARG A 272 -26.23 0.68 -12.14
N GLN A 273 -27.11 -0.09 -12.76
CA GLN A 273 -27.01 -1.55 -12.80
C GLN A 273 -25.83 -2.02 -13.68
N ARG A 274 -25.61 -1.39 -14.84
CA ARG A 274 -24.45 -1.69 -15.72
C ARG A 274 -23.11 -1.27 -15.11
N LEU A 275 -23.06 -0.16 -14.36
CA LEU A 275 -21.86 0.24 -13.60
C LEU A 275 -21.58 -0.72 -12.44
N LEU A 276 -22.62 -1.18 -11.73
CA LEU A 276 -22.50 -2.16 -10.67
C LEU A 276 -22.13 -3.54 -11.20
N GLU A 277 -22.63 -3.92 -12.39
CA GLU A 277 -22.27 -5.16 -13.08
C GLU A 277 -20.82 -5.10 -13.60
N GLY A 278 -20.37 -3.96 -14.12
CA GLY A 278 -18.98 -3.74 -14.47
C GLY A 278 -18.04 -3.81 -13.26
N LEU A 279 -18.42 -3.22 -12.13
CA LEU A 279 -17.67 -3.33 -10.87
C LEU A 279 -17.68 -4.74 -10.29
N LYS A 280 -18.80 -5.47 -10.38
CA LYS A 280 -18.87 -6.88 -9.98
C LYS A 280 -18.00 -7.77 -10.85
N SER A 281 -17.94 -7.53 -12.15
CA SER A 281 -17.05 -8.21 -13.08
C SER A 281 -15.58 -7.94 -12.74
N TYR A 282 -15.23 -6.71 -12.39
CA TYR A 282 -13.87 -6.34 -11.99
C TYR A 282 -13.45 -6.96 -10.65
N VAL A 283 -14.34 -6.98 -9.67
CA VAL A 283 -14.13 -7.67 -8.37
C VAL A 283 -14.03 -9.19 -8.57
N SER A 284 -14.81 -9.77 -9.48
CA SER A 284 -14.72 -11.19 -9.85
C SER A 284 -13.37 -11.53 -10.51
N ILE A 285 -12.83 -10.65 -11.36
CA ILE A 285 -11.49 -10.83 -11.96
C ILE A 285 -10.40 -10.75 -10.87
N LEU A 286 -10.50 -9.84 -9.93
CA LEU A 286 -9.57 -9.73 -8.81
C LEU A 286 -9.63 -10.95 -7.87
N SER A 287 -10.82 -11.49 -7.61
CA SER A 287 -10.96 -12.73 -6.82
C SER A 287 -10.42 -13.95 -7.57
N PHE A 288 -10.54 -14.00 -8.89
CA PHE A 288 -9.98 -15.07 -9.72
C PHE A 288 -8.44 -15.04 -9.75
N VAL A 289 -7.83 -13.86 -9.81
CA VAL A 289 -6.35 -13.69 -9.74
C VAL A 289 -5.81 -14.09 -8.37
N MET A 290 -6.59 -13.88 -7.29
CA MET A 290 -6.18 -14.25 -5.91
C MET A 290 -6.39 -15.74 -5.59
N THR A 291 -7.13 -16.49 -6.40
CA THR A 291 -7.40 -17.93 -6.20
C THR A 291 -6.62 -18.85 -7.13
N SER A 292 -5.86 -18.29 -8.08
CA SER A 292 -5.14 -19.08 -9.12
C SER A 292 -3.62 -19.14 -8.90
N THR A 293 -3.11 -18.79 -7.70
CA THR A 293 -1.69 -18.96 -7.33
C THR A 293 -1.56 -19.86 -6.10
#